data_df71ae3570e3b7bc1a8ff0b1548d660c
#
_entry.id   df71ae3570e3b7bc1a8ff0b1548d660c
#
_cell.length_a   1.000
_cell.length_b   1.000
_cell.length_c   1.000
_cell.angle_alpha   90.00
_cell.angle_beta   90.00
_cell.angle_gamma   90.00
#
_symmetry.space_group_name_H-M   'P 1'
#
loop_
_entity.id
_entity.type
_entity.pdbx_description
1 polymer ?
#
loop_
_entity_poly.entity_id
_entity_poly.type
_entity_poly.pdbx_seq_one_letter_code
_entity_poly.pdbx_strand_id
1 'polypeptide(L)'
;MKIDVATFQTVWLITFLCSALITTALSRMFAQVAAFRFWAVGFYLLATATACFTLHKIWPNDLLLVATATLALQSRILIWSGTRDLFGASARWRAGLVVTAVFCLLYGSALAWHAPLAVRAGLLALFFAPCRAATLYEVYRRRSPQLGPARMLVAVGSGIATLNAIVPLVLVLLDRANTTLLYGNPRTTSVVYAVVFAGDLLLTIGLIVLALHHLIVERDMLATLDRGALERLAEAREMRALSESRPPRSDALGHDAAARCQSLPGAGLTQNAAG
;
A
#
# COMPACT_ATOMS: atom_id res chain seq x y z
N MET A 1 -32.89 -18.68 -2.84
CA MET A 1 -31.72 -19.26 -2.13
C MET A 1 -31.55 -18.49 -0.83
N LYS A 2 -31.67 -19.13 0.33
CA LYS A 2 -31.31 -18.54 1.62
C LYS A 2 -29.81 -18.81 1.80
N ILE A 3 -28.96 -17.87 1.45
CA ILE A 3 -27.53 -17.99 1.72
C ILE A 3 -27.36 -17.71 3.20
N ASP A 4 -26.90 -18.69 3.95
CA ASP A 4 -26.68 -18.60 5.39
C ASP A 4 -25.46 -17.74 5.69
N VAL A 5 -25.50 -16.97 6.79
CA VAL A 5 -24.39 -16.12 7.26
C VAL A 5 -23.13 -16.97 7.52
N ALA A 6 -23.29 -18.23 7.94
CA ALA A 6 -22.18 -19.17 8.13
C ALA A 6 -21.44 -19.44 6.81
N THR A 7 -22.18 -19.58 5.69
CA THR A 7 -21.58 -19.76 4.37
C THR A 7 -20.70 -18.58 3.98
N PHE A 8 -21.16 -17.33 4.19
CA PHE A 8 -20.34 -16.14 3.92
C PHE A 8 -19.07 -16.11 4.76
N GLN A 9 -19.13 -16.48 6.03
CA GLN A 9 -17.96 -16.50 6.90
C GLN A 9 -16.92 -17.51 6.46
N THR A 10 -17.38 -18.69 6.04
CA THR A 10 -16.49 -19.75 5.51
C THR A 10 -15.81 -19.28 4.22
N VAL A 11 -16.57 -18.69 3.30
CA VAL A 11 -16.02 -18.14 2.04
C VAL A 11 -15.03 -17.00 2.33
N TRP A 12 -15.32 -16.12 3.28
CA TRP A 12 -14.39 -15.07 3.70
C TRP A 12 -13.08 -15.62 4.25
N LEU A 13 -13.17 -16.63 5.14
CA LEU A 13 -11.99 -17.27 5.72
C LEU A 13 -11.11 -17.86 4.61
N ILE A 14 -11.69 -18.62 3.70
CA ILE A 14 -10.97 -19.23 2.56
C ILE A 14 -10.35 -18.14 1.69
N THR A 15 -11.09 -17.09 1.36
CA THR A 15 -10.60 -15.97 0.53
C THR A 15 -9.40 -15.29 1.17
N PHE A 16 -9.44 -15.00 2.46
CA PHE A 16 -8.32 -14.36 3.15
C PHE A 16 -7.11 -15.29 3.29
N LEU A 17 -7.31 -16.59 3.51
CA LEU A 17 -6.22 -17.57 3.50
C LEU A 17 -5.57 -17.69 2.11
N CYS A 18 -6.37 -17.78 1.05
CA CYS A 18 -5.86 -17.80 -0.31
C CYS A 18 -5.06 -16.50 -0.62
N SER A 19 -5.60 -15.35 -0.24
CA SER A 19 -4.93 -14.05 -0.42
C SER A 19 -3.61 -13.97 0.36
N ALA A 20 -3.58 -14.49 1.59
CA ALA A 20 -2.37 -14.59 2.40
C ALA A 20 -1.32 -15.48 1.75
N LEU A 21 -1.71 -16.65 1.23
CA LEU A 21 -0.81 -17.57 0.53
C LEU A 21 -0.26 -16.95 -0.75
N ILE A 22 -1.11 -16.33 -1.57
CA ILE A 22 -0.69 -15.65 -2.81
C ILE A 22 0.28 -14.52 -2.49
N THR A 23 -0.02 -13.65 -1.53
CA THR A 23 0.86 -12.54 -1.16
C THR A 23 2.15 -13.03 -0.49
N THR A 24 2.13 -14.16 0.21
CA THR A 24 3.34 -14.81 0.73
C THR A 24 4.22 -15.35 -0.40
N ALA A 25 3.63 -16.01 -1.40
CA ALA A 25 4.36 -16.47 -2.58
C ALA A 25 4.99 -15.28 -3.34
N LEU A 26 4.23 -14.21 -3.56
CA LEU A 26 4.72 -12.97 -4.18
C LEU A 26 5.84 -12.32 -3.35
N SER A 27 5.75 -12.34 -2.02
CA SER A 27 6.80 -11.79 -1.15
C SER A 27 8.12 -12.57 -1.21
N ARG A 28 8.07 -13.86 -1.57
CA ARG A 28 9.27 -14.68 -1.81
C ARG A 28 9.84 -14.46 -3.21
N MET A 29 8.98 -14.30 -4.21
CA MET A 29 9.41 -14.02 -5.59
C MET A 29 9.99 -12.62 -5.74
N PHE A 30 9.41 -11.63 -5.05
CA PHE A 30 9.78 -10.21 -5.10
C PHE A 30 10.26 -9.74 -3.72
N ALA A 31 11.38 -10.30 -3.24
CA ALA A 31 11.89 -10.06 -1.88
C ALA A 31 12.24 -8.59 -1.59
N GLN A 32 12.52 -7.80 -2.64
CA GLN A 32 12.81 -6.37 -2.57
C GLN A 32 11.56 -5.52 -2.26
N VAL A 33 10.34 -6.05 -2.51
CA VAL A 33 9.08 -5.32 -2.29
C VAL A 33 8.51 -5.68 -0.94
N ALA A 34 8.76 -4.85 0.08
CA ALA A 34 8.30 -5.12 1.45
C ALA A 34 6.77 -5.07 1.58
N ALA A 35 6.07 -4.38 0.67
CA ALA A 35 4.61 -4.28 0.64
C ALA A 35 3.92 -5.66 0.69
N PHE A 36 4.42 -6.65 -0.05
CA PHE A 36 3.84 -8.01 -0.05
C PHE A 36 3.93 -8.69 1.31
N ARG A 37 4.99 -8.44 2.11
CA ARG A 37 5.14 -8.97 3.46
C ARG A 37 4.09 -8.37 4.40
N PHE A 38 3.86 -7.07 4.33
CA PHE A 38 2.83 -6.40 5.12
C PHE A 38 1.44 -6.91 4.78
N TRP A 39 1.13 -7.10 3.49
CA TRP A 39 -0.16 -7.62 3.05
C TRP A 39 -0.35 -9.08 3.43
N ALA A 40 0.68 -9.93 3.30
CA ALA A 40 0.61 -11.32 3.70
C ALA A 40 0.25 -11.44 5.20
N VAL A 41 0.98 -10.74 6.07
CA VAL A 41 0.68 -10.71 7.51
C VAL A 41 -0.72 -10.14 7.76
N GLY A 42 -1.09 -9.06 7.06
CA GLY A 42 -2.42 -8.46 7.14
C GLY A 42 -3.54 -9.47 6.81
N PHE A 43 -3.41 -10.23 5.72
CA PHE A 43 -4.41 -11.22 5.35
C PHE A 43 -4.47 -12.43 6.29
N TYR A 44 -3.32 -12.88 6.83
CA TYR A 44 -3.33 -13.90 7.90
C TYR A 44 -4.06 -13.41 9.15
N LEU A 45 -3.82 -12.18 9.58
CA LEU A 45 -4.54 -11.58 10.72
C LEU A 45 -6.04 -11.48 10.45
N LEU A 46 -6.43 -11.16 9.21
CA LEU A 46 -7.83 -11.06 8.83
C LEU A 46 -8.52 -12.44 8.80
N ALA A 47 -7.82 -13.46 8.30
CA ALA A 47 -8.29 -14.84 8.37
C ALA A 47 -8.46 -15.29 9.81
N THR A 48 -7.48 -15.00 10.68
CA THR A 48 -7.55 -15.32 12.12
C THR A 48 -8.70 -14.56 12.80
N ALA A 49 -8.91 -13.28 12.47
CA ALA A 49 -10.05 -12.51 12.97
C ALA A 49 -11.38 -13.13 12.57
N THR A 50 -11.51 -13.58 11.31
CA THR A 50 -12.72 -14.27 10.84
C THR A 50 -12.94 -15.58 11.56
N ALA A 51 -11.88 -16.35 11.81
CA ALA A 51 -11.94 -17.60 12.59
C ALA A 51 -12.37 -17.32 14.05
N CYS A 52 -11.81 -16.30 14.71
CA CYS A 52 -12.22 -15.89 16.06
C CYS A 52 -13.70 -15.48 16.10
N PHE A 53 -14.18 -14.77 15.09
CA PHE A 53 -15.58 -14.37 14.99
C PHE A 53 -16.51 -15.58 14.79
N THR A 54 -16.11 -16.53 13.97
CA THR A 54 -16.87 -17.80 13.79
C THR A 54 -16.93 -18.59 15.08
N LEU A 55 -15.79 -18.66 15.79
CA LEU A 55 -15.71 -19.36 17.09
C LEU A 55 -16.57 -18.67 18.16
N HIS A 56 -16.60 -17.33 18.18
CA HIS A 56 -17.47 -16.57 19.09
C HIS A 56 -18.96 -16.90 18.92
N LYS A 57 -19.40 -17.23 17.70
CA LYS A 57 -20.79 -17.66 17.47
C LYS A 57 -21.11 -19.03 18.06
N ILE A 58 -20.11 -19.90 18.16
CA ILE A 58 -20.25 -21.24 18.77
C ILE A 58 -20.12 -21.14 20.30
N TRP A 59 -19.12 -20.37 20.74
CA TRP A 59 -18.82 -20.09 22.15
C TRP A 59 -18.85 -18.58 22.40
N PRO A 60 -19.98 -18.04 22.86
CA PRO A 60 -20.10 -16.61 23.14
C PRO A 60 -19.10 -16.20 24.24
N ASN A 61 -17.99 -15.60 23.83
CA ASN A 61 -16.96 -15.10 24.72
C ASN A 61 -16.52 -13.71 24.24
N ASP A 62 -16.59 -12.72 25.12
CA ASP A 62 -16.24 -11.35 24.81
C ASP A 62 -14.78 -11.18 24.42
N LEU A 63 -13.87 -12.03 24.93
CA LEU A 63 -12.46 -12.03 24.52
C LEU A 63 -12.28 -12.37 23.03
N LEU A 64 -13.08 -13.29 22.49
CA LEU A 64 -13.05 -13.63 21.07
C LEU A 64 -13.52 -12.44 20.22
N LEU A 65 -14.50 -11.68 20.71
CA LEU A 65 -14.99 -10.50 20.02
C LEU A 65 -13.96 -9.36 20.02
N VAL A 66 -13.29 -9.12 21.17
CA VAL A 66 -12.17 -8.18 21.27
C VAL A 66 -11.02 -8.60 20.34
N ALA A 67 -10.64 -9.87 20.36
CA ALA A 67 -9.60 -10.42 19.50
C ALA A 67 -9.95 -10.21 18.01
N THR A 68 -11.19 -10.53 17.62
CA THR A 68 -11.68 -10.32 16.26
C THR A 68 -11.51 -8.88 15.81
N ALA A 69 -12.02 -7.92 16.59
CA ALA A 69 -11.98 -6.51 16.24
C ALA A 69 -10.53 -5.97 16.20
N THR A 70 -9.70 -6.37 17.17
CA THR A 70 -8.30 -5.95 17.28
C THR A 70 -7.45 -6.48 16.12
N LEU A 71 -7.57 -7.78 15.80
CA LEU A 71 -6.84 -8.40 14.68
C LEU A 71 -7.30 -7.82 13.33
N ALA A 72 -8.60 -7.58 13.18
CA ALA A 72 -9.13 -6.95 11.97
C ALA A 72 -8.61 -5.51 11.81
N LEU A 73 -8.54 -4.69 12.88
CA LEU A 73 -7.98 -3.35 12.81
C LEU A 73 -6.49 -3.39 12.45
N GLN A 74 -5.70 -4.22 13.13
CA GLN A 74 -4.27 -4.37 12.85
C GLN A 74 -4.01 -4.80 11.39
N SER A 75 -4.84 -5.70 10.87
CA SER A 75 -4.81 -6.10 9.46
C SER A 75 -4.96 -4.90 8.52
N ARG A 76 -5.95 -4.02 8.76
CA ARG A 76 -6.18 -2.82 7.93
C ARG A 76 -5.01 -1.84 7.98
N ILE A 77 -4.39 -1.67 9.14
CA ILE A 77 -3.19 -0.85 9.31
C ILE A 77 -2.01 -1.42 8.53
N LEU A 78 -1.83 -2.75 8.54
CA LEU A 78 -0.76 -3.40 7.77
C LEU A 78 -1.00 -3.30 6.26
N ILE A 79 -2.24 -3.47 5.80
CA ILE A 79 -2.60 -3.27 4.39
C ILE A 79 -2.30 -1.83 3.96
N TRP A 80 -2.69 -0.84 4.76
CA TRP A 80 -2.36 0.56 4.50
C TRP A 80 -0.84 0.81 4.51
N SER A 81 -0.12 0.24 5.48
CA SER A 81 1.35 0.38 5.57
C SER A 81 2.06 -0.21 4.37
N GLY A 82 1.60 -1.38 3.89
CA GLY A 82 2.12 -2.00 2.66
C GLY A 82 1.80 -1.16 1.42
N THR A 83 0.61 -0.58 1.34
CA THR A 83 0.25 0.32 0.23
C THR A 83 1.14 1.57 0.21
N ARG A 84 1.47 2.13 1.38
CA ARG A 84 2.44 3.24 1.48
C ARG A 84 3.83 2.85 1.02
N ASP A 85 4.30 1.69 1.45
CA ASP A 85 5.62 1.15 1.10
C ASP A 85 5.73 0.92 -0.41
N LEU A 86 4.68 0.36 -1.04
CA LEU A 86 4.61 0.17 -2.49
C LEU A 86 4.86 1.48 -3.27
N PHE A 87 4.39 2.61 -2.73
CA PHE A 87 4.60 3.92 -3.32
C PHE A 87 5.84 4.66 -2.78
N GLY A 88 6.78 3.98 -2.13
CA GLY A 88 8.03 4.55 -1.62
C GLY A 88 7.89 5.47 -0.42
N ALA A 89 6.75 5.40 0.32
CA ALA A 89 6.60 6.11 1.59
C ALA A 89 6.90 5.17 2.76
N SER A 90 7.51 5.68 3.83
CA SER A 90 7.83 4.88 5.00
C SER A 90 6.59 4.20 5.61
N ALA A 91 6.67 2.90 5.84
CA ALA A 91 5.63 2.13 6.52
C ALA A 91 5.53 2.55 8.00
N ARG A 92 4.31 2.92 8.44
CA ARG A 92 4.06 3.36 9.83
C ARG A 92 3.47 2.24 10.71
N TRP A 93 3.90 1.01 10.51
CA TRP A 93 3.35 -0.15 11.21
C TRP A 93 3.52 -0.08 12.75
N ARG A 94 4.64 0.52 13.24
CA ARG A 94 4.88 0.70 14.68
C ARG A 94 3.86 1.64 15.34
N ALA A 95 3.55 2.77 14.69
CA ALA A 95 2.48 3.66 15.16
C ALA A 95 1.13 2.94 15.11
N GLY A 96 0.92 2.09 14.11
CA GLY A 96 -0.26 1.24 13.99
C GLY A 96 -0.44 0.28 15.17
N LEU A 97 0.63 -0.32 15.69
CA LEU A 97 0.56 -1.18 16.89
C LEU A 97 0.05 -0.39 18.11
N VAL A 98 0.53 0.84 18.30
CA VAL A 98 0.06 1.71 19.40
C VAL A 98 -1.43 2.00 19.27
N VAL A 99 -1.88 2.36 18.05
CA VAL A 99 -3.31 2.60 17.76
C VAL A 99 -4.14 1.36 18.04
N THR A 100 -3.66 0.20 17.64
CA THR A 100 -4.34 -1.09 17.89
C THR A 100 -4.39 -1.44 19.37
N ALA A 101 -3.33 -1.18 20.14
CA ALA A 101 -3.30 -1.41 21.57
C ALA A 101 -4.30 -0.48 22.30
N VAL A 102 -4.33 0.79 21.94
CA VAL A 102 -5.31 1.75 22.48
C VAL A 102 -6.74 1.33 22.16
N PHE A 103 -6.99 0.91 20.92
CA PHE A 103 -8.29 0.38 20.51
C PHE A 103 -8.68 -0.87 21.31
N CYS A 104 -7.76 -1.82 21.50
CA CYS A 104 -7.98 -3.05 22.26
C CYS A 104 -8.41 -2.73 23.70
N LEU A 105 -7.74 -1.78 24.36
CA LEU A 105 -8.07 -1.34 25.71
C LEU A 105 -9.45 -0.65 25.76
N LEU A 106 -9.71 0.27 24.84
CA LEU A 106 -10.99 1.01 24.80
C LEU A 106 -12.17 0.10 24.46
N TYR A 107 -12.00 -0.78 23.48
CA TYR A 107 -13.06 -1.68 23.04
C TYR A 107 -13.30 -2.79 24.07
N GLY A 108 -12.23 -3.32 24.67
CA GLY A 108 -12.31 -4.30 25.76
C GLY A 108 -12.98 -3.73 27.00
N SER A 109 -12.64 -2.50 27.42
CA SER A 109 -13.30 -1.84 28.54
C SER A 109 -14.79 -1.55 28.25
N ALA A 110 -15.11 -1.11 27.01
CA ALA A 110 -16.49 -0.87 26.61
C ALA A 110 -17.35 -2.18 26.65
N LEU A 111 -16.75 -3.33 26.31
CA LEU A 111 -17.42 -4.62 26.45
C LEU A 111 -17.57 -5.03 27.94
N ALA A 112 -16.51 -4.92 28.74
CA ALA A 112 -16.53 -5.27 30.15
C ALA A 112 -17.57 -4.44 30.96
N TRP A 113 -17.76 -3.17 30.60
CA TRP A 113 -18.78 -2.31 31.21
C TRP A 113 -20.15 -2.39 30.55
N HIS A 114 -20.38 -3.36 29.67
CA HIS A 114 -21.64 -3.53 28.93
C HIS A 114 -22.12 -2.23 28.26
N ALA A 115 -21.18 -1.43 27.73
CA ALA A 115 -21.49 -0.16 27.08
C ALA A 115 -22.56 -0.33 25.98
N PRO A 116 -23.44 0.68 25.77
CA PRO A 116 -24.48 0.62 24.77
C PRO A 116 -23.91 0.37 23.36
N LEU A 117 -24.71 -0.25 22.51
CA LEU A 117 -24.31 -0.61 21.13
C LEU A 117 -23.79 0.61 20.35
N ALA A 118 -24.36 1.80 20.60
CA ALA A 118 -23.94 3.05 20.00
C ALA A 118 -22.46 3.38 20.28
N VAL A 119 -22.00 3.19 21.52
CA VAL A 119 -20.60 3.45 21.90
C VAL A 119 -19.68 2.46 21.24
N ARG A 120 -20.04 1.16 21.21
CA ARG A 120 -19.25 0.13 20.55
C ARG A 120 -19.17 0.33 19.05
N ALA A 121 -20.28 0.67 18.39
CA ALA A 121 -20.31 1.01 16.96
C ALA A 121 -19.51 2.29 16.67
N GLY A 122 -19.58 3.29 17.57
CA GLY A 122 -18.79 4.51 17.47
C GLY A 122 -17.30 4.27 17.55
N LEU A 123 -16.84 3.43 18.47
CA LEU A 123 -15.43 3.02 18.56
C LEU A 123 -14.95 2.30 17.30
N LEU A 124 -15.74 1.35 16.79
CA LEU A 124 -15.41 0.68 15.54
C LEU A 124 -15.31 1.67 14.38
N ALA A 125 -16.30 2.54 14.22
CA ALA A 125 -16.28 3.55 13.14
C ALA A 125 -15.07 4.50 13.26
N LEU A 126 -14.78 4.99 14.48
CA LEU A 126 -13.69 5.92 14.75
C LEU A 126 -12.32 5.36 14.36
N PHE A 127 -12.08 4.09 14.60
CA PHE A 127 -10.78 3.47 14.31
C PHE A 127 -10.70 2.84 12.93
N PHE A 128 -11.77 2.21 12.44
CA PHE A 128 -11.75 1.53 11.13
C PHE A 128 -11.90 2.49 9.95
N ALA A 129 -12.78 3.48 10.03
CA ALA A 129 -13.03 4.37 8.91
C ALA A 129 -11.79 5.17 8.49
N PRO A 130 -11.00 5.78 9.41
CA PRO A 130 -9.76 6.46 9.03
C PRO A 130 -8.73 5.55 8.38
N CYS A 131 -8.55 4.30 8.90
CA CYS A 131 -7.59 3.35 8.33
C CYS A 131 -7.96 2.93 6.90
N ARG A 132 -9.25 2.74 6.64
CA ARG A 132 -9.76 2.39 5.31
C ARG A 132 -9.70 3.59 4.35
N ALA A 133 -10.10 4.77 4.83
CA ALA A 133 -9.99 6.02 4.07
C ALA A 133 -8.53 6.39 3.77
N ALA A 134 -7.59 6.09 4.68
CA ALA A 134 -6.17 6.32 4.47
C ALA A 134 -5.61 5.46 3.32
N THR A 135 -6.06 4.21 3.17
CA THR A 135 -5.69 3.36 2.02
C THR A 135 -6.19 3.98 0.71
N LEU A 136 -7.45 4.42 0.68
CA LEU A 136 -8.03 5.13 -0.46
C LEU A 136 -7.24 6.39 -0.80
N TYR A 137 -6.92 7.20 0.20
CA TYR A 137 -6.16 8.45 0.03
C TYR A 137 -4.76 8.21 -0.56
N GLU A 138 -4.00 7.23 -0.06
CA GLU A 138 -2.66 6.93 -0.59
C GLU A 138 -2.71 6.50 -2.06
N VAL A 139 -3.71 5.72 -2.44
CA VAL A 139 -3.91 5.28 -3.84
C VAL A 139 -4.28 6.45 -4.75
N TYR A 140 -5.07 7.43 -4.25
CA TYR A 140 -5.47 8.61 -5.04
C TYR A 140 -4.40 9.69 -5.11
N ARG A 141 -3.66 9.91 -4.02
CA ARG A 141 -2.65 10.98 -3.92
C ARG A 141 -1.54 10.83 -4.96
N ARG A 142 -1.16 9.62 -5.29
CA ARG A 142 -0.06 9.35 -6.21
C ARG A 142 -0.59 9.02 -7.60
N ARG A 143 -0.82 10.07 -8.37
CA ARG A 143 -1.37 9.98 -9.73
C ARG A 143 -0.30 9.50 -10.71
N SER A 144 -0.31 8.21 -11.04
CA SER A 144 0.32 7.68 -12.25
C SER A 144 -0.78 7.36 -13.27
N PRO A 145 -0.78 7.97 -14.46
CA PRO A 145 -1.84 7.73 -15.46
C PRO A 145 -1.92 6.26 -15.91
N GLN A 146 -0.78 5.58 -15.87
CA GLN A 146 -0.65 4.20 -16.31
C GLN A 146 -1.34 3.16 -15.41
N LEU A 147 -1.61 3.51 -14.14
CA LEU A 147 -2.20 2.61 -13.12
C LEU A 147 -3.73 2.74 -13.00
N GLY A 148 -4.43 3.39 -13.94
CA GLY A 148 -5.84 3.78 -13.84
C GLY A 148 -6.80 2.65 -13.43
N PRO A 149 -6.89 1.51 -14.15
CA PRO A 149 -7.86 0.46 -13.86
C PRO A 149 -7.63 -0.23 -12.50
N ALA A 150 -6.36 -0.56 -12.17
CA ALA A 150 -6.01 -1.20 -10.92
C ALA A 150 -6.31 -0.31 -9.71
N ARG A 151 -6.06 0.99 -9.84
CA ARG A 151 -6.39 1.99 -8.82
C ARG A 151 -7.89 2.12 -8.60
N MET A 152 -8.69 2.04 -9.66
CA MET A 152 -10.14 2.10 -9.57
C MET A 152 -10.69 0.92 -8.76
N LEU A 153 -10.17 -0.29 -8.96
CA LEU A 153 -10.54 -1.47 -8.16
C LEU A 153 -10.26 -1.27 -6.67
N VAL A 154 -9.04 -0.81 -6.32
CA VAL A 154 -8.67 -0.51 -4.92
C VAL A 154 -9.54 0.59 -4.35
N ALA A 155 -9.82 1.64 -5.13
CA ALA A 155 -10.63 2.78 -4.70
C ALA A 155 -12.07 2.38 -4.40
N VAL A 156 -12.70 1.62 -5.30
CA VAL A 156 -14.08 1.12 -5.13
C VAL A 156 -14.14 0.17 -3.93
N GLY A 157 -13.23 -0.81 -3.84
CA GLY A 157 -13.19 -1.74 -2.71
C GLY A 157 -12.97 -1.04 -1.37
N SER A 158 -12.01 -0.10 -1.31
CA SER A 158 -11.74 0.68 -0.10
C SER A 158 -12.88 1.65 0.24
N GLY A 159 -13.55 2.21 -0.77
CA GLY A 159 -14.74 3.07 -0.60
C GLY A 159 -15.90 2.29 0.02
N ILE A 160 -16.25 1.13 -0.53
CA ILE A 160 -17.27 0.23 0.02
C ILE A 160 -16.93 -0.15 1.47
N ALA A 161 -15.68 -0.51 1.72
CA ALA A 161 -15.22 -0.87 3.05
C ALA A 161 -15.31 0.30 4.05
N THR A 162 -15.01 1.54 3.62
CA THR A 162 -15.13 2.75 4.44
C THR A 162 -16.60 3.05 4.77
N LEU A 163 -17.48 3.01 3.78
CA LEU A 163 -18.92 3.18 3.97
C LEU A 163 -19.47 2.15 4.95
N ASN A 164 -19.07 0.89 4.80
CA ASN A 164 -19.48 -0.17 5.73
C ASN A 164 -19.02 0.06 7.18
N ALA A 165 -17.93 0.80 7.41
CA ALA A 165 -17.49 1.17 8.77
C ALA A 165 -18.34 2.29 9.37
N ILE A 166 -18.88 3.19 8.54
CA ILE A 166 -19.61 4.37 8.98
C ILE A 166 -21.11 4.11 9.09
N VAL A 167 -21.68 3.36 8.14
CA VAL A 167 -23.13 3.11 8.06
C VAL A 167 -23.74 2.58 9.37
N PRO A 168 -23.16 1.59 10.07
CA PRO A 168 -23.72 1.12 11.32
C PRO A 168 -23.81 2.21 12.40
N LEU A 169 -22.81 3.10 12.47
CA LEU A 169 -22.83 4.23 13.41
C LEU A 169 -23.93 5.21 13.05
N VAL A 170 -24.06 5.59 11.78
CA VAL A 170 -25.10 6.54 11.32
C VAL A 170 -26.49 5.98 11.62
N LEU A 171 -26.73 4.71 11.38
CA LEU A 171 -28.01 4.06 11.65
C LEU A 171 -28.33 4.01 13.13
N VAL A 172 -27.33 3.72 13.98
CA VAL A 172 -27.52 3.75 15.43
C VAL A 172 -27.82 5.16 15.95
N LEU A 173 -27.25 6.21 15.34
CA LEU A 173 -27.48 7.61 15.73
C LEU A 173 -28.84 8.13 15.23
N LEU A 174 -29.26 7.74 14.04
CA LEU A 174 -30.50 8.21 13.44
C LEU A 174 -31.75 7.56 14.05
N ASP A 175 -31.65 6.27 14.39
CA ASP A 175 -32.80 5.56 14.94
C ASP A 175 -32.38 4.31 15.73
N ARG A 176 -32.62 4.34 17.05
CA ARG A 176 -32.34 3.22 17.94
C ARG A 176 -33.14 1.94 17.61
N ALA A 177 -34.30 2.08 16.93
CA ALA A 177 -35.17 0.96 16.57
C ALA A 177 -34.78 0.29 15.23
N ASN A 178 -34.19 1.01 14.28
CA ASN A 178 -33.91 0.52 12.92
C ASN A 178 -32.65 -0.31 12.77
N THR A 179 -31.75 -0.34 13.77
CA THR A 179 -30.61 -1.28 13.76
C THR A 179 -31.07 -2.74 13.78
N THR A 180 -32.22 -3.03 14.36
CA THR A 180 -32.84 -4.36 14.32
C THR A 180 -33.35 -4.71 12.93
N LEU A 181 -33.75 -3.72 12.11
CA LEU A 181 -34.22 -3.96 10.75
C LEU A 181 -33.10 -4.41 9.80
N LEU A 182 -31.89 -3.87 9.92
CA LEU A 182 -30.76 -4.24 9.08
C LEU A 182 -30.15 -5.58 9.44
N TYR A 183 -30.06 -5.88 10.72
CA TYR A 183 -29.44 -7.12 11.21
C TYR A 183 -30.44 -8.16 11.71
N GLY A 184 -31.68 -7.78 11.91
CA GLY A 184 -32.77 -8.69 12.33
C GLY A 184 -33.47 -9.40 11.17
N ASN A 185 -33.40 -8.84 9.95
CA ASN A 185 -33.99 -9.50 8.77
C ASN A 185 -32.91 -10.30 8.04
N PRO A 186 -33.02 -11.63 7.91
CA PRO A 186 -31.99 -12.47 7.28
C PRO A 186 -31.70 -12.10 5.80
N ARG A 187 -32.66 -11.50 5.10
CA ARG A 187 -32.43 -11.05 3.70
C ARG A 187 -31.54 -9.82 3.64
N THR A 188 -31.84 -8.79 4.43
CA THR A 188 -31.02 -7.55 4.46
C THR A 188 -29.64 -7.83 4.99
N THR A 189 -29.51 -8.65 6.02
CA THR A 189 -28.22 -9.10 6.56
C THR A 189 -27.38 -9.79 5.48
N SER A 190 -27.94 -10.73 4.73
CA SER A 190 -27.21 -11.42 3.65
C SER A 190 -26.74 -10.46 2.56
N VAL A 191 -27.54 -9.46 2.17
CA VAL A 191 -27.12 -8.45 1.18
C VAL A 191 -25.98 -7.59 1.71
N VAL A 192 -26.05 -7.13 2.95
CA VAL A 192 -24.97 -6.36 3.59
C VAL A 192 -23.67 -7.16 3.61
N TYR A 193 -23.72 -8.42 4.04
CA TYR A 193 -22.54 -9.31 4.02
C TYR A 193 -21.99 -9.51 2.60
N ALA A 194 -22.85 -9.68 1.60
CA ALA A 194 -22.42 -9.83 0.21
C ALA A 194 -21.71 -8.58 -0.33
N VAL A 195 -22.23 -7.38 -0.02
CA VAL A 195 -21.62 -6.11 -0.44
C VAL A 195 -20.27 -5.91 0.25
N VAL A 196 -20.18 -6.21 1.54
CA VAL A 196 -18.90 -6.11 2.29
C VAL A 196 -17.88 -7.09 1.74
N PHE A 197 -18.29 -8.33 1.48
CA PHE A 197 -17.44 -9.34 0.87
C PHE A 197 -16.93 -8.92 -0.51
N ALA A 198 -17.82 -8.43 -1.37
CA ALA A 198 -17.45 -7.92 -2.69
C ALA A 198 -16.44 -6.76 -2.58
N GLY A 199 -16.62 -5.83 -1.62
CA GLY A 199 -15.71 -4.74 -1.36
C GLY A 199 -14.31 -5.22 -0.92
N ASP A 200 -14.25 -6.17 0.01
CA ASP A 200 -12.99 -6.76 0.47
C ASP A 200 -12.28 -7.58 -0.63
N LEU A 201 -13.04 -8.27 -1.47
CA LEU A 201 -12.51 -9.01 -2.62
C LEU A 201 -11.94 -8.07 -3.68
N LEU A 202 -12.68 -6.99 -4.03
CA LEU A 202 -12.21 -5.96 -4.95
C LEU A 202 -10.95 -5.27 -4.42
N LEU A 203 -10.91 -4.96 -3.13
CA LEU A 203 -9.72 -4.38 -2.50
C LEU A 203 -8.52 -5.33 -2.63
N THR A 204 -8.70 -6.60 -2.32
CA THR A 204 -7.63 -7.61 -2.34
C THR A 204 -7.08 -7.83 -3.74
N ILE A 205 -7.97 -8.07 -4.72
CA ILE A 205 -7.59 -8.24 -6.13
C ILE A 205 -6.94 -6.96 -6.64
N GLY A 206 -7.54 -5.80 -6.34
CA GLY A 206 -7.04 -4.51 -6.74
C GLY A 206 -5.61 -4.23 -6.23
N LEU A 207 -5.30 -4.57 -4.98
CA LEU A 207 -3.97 -4.42 -4.41
C LEU A 207 -2.94 -5.32 -5.11
N ILE A 208 -3.27 -6.58 -5.38
CA ILE A 208 -2.39 -7.52 -6.06
C ILE A 208 -2.11 -7.03 -7.49
N VAL A 209 -3.16 -6.66 -8.24
CA VAL A 209 -3.05 -6.15 -9.60
C VAL A 209 -2.26 -4.85 -9.64
N LEU A 210 -2.52 -3.94 -8.69
CA LEU A 210 -1.80 -2.66 -8.57
C LEU A 210 -0.30 -2.88 -8.37
N ALA A 211 0.08 -3.81 -7.49
CA ALA A 211 1.48 -4.10 -7.23
C ALA A 211 2.17 -4.77 -8.43
N LEU A 212 1.52 -5.74 -9.06
CA LEU A 212 2.08 -6.40 -10.24
C LEU A 212 2.26 -5.41 -11.39
N HIS A 213 1.27 -4.55 -11.62
CA HIS A 213 1.36 -3.52 -12.65
C HIS A 213 2.47 -2.49 -12.35
N HIS A 214 2.63 -2.10 -11.07
CA HIS A 214 3.72 -1.23 -10.65
C HIS A 214 5.10 -1.84 -10.95
N LEU A 215 5.27 -3.14 -10.66
CA LEU A 215 6.51 -3.87 -10.93
C LEU A 215 6.80 -4.00 -12.42
N ILE A 216 5.78 -4.22 -13.25
CA ILE A 216 5.94 -4.28 -14.71
C ILE A 216 6.42 -2.93 -15.24
N VAL A 217 5.78 -1.84 -14.83
CA VAL A 217 6.17 -0.47 -15.27
C VAL A 217 7.59 -0.13 -14.80
N GLU A 218 7.97 -0.49 -13.58
CA GLU A 218 9.32 -0.27 -13.07
C GLU A 218 10.37 -1.05 -13.88
N ARG A 219 10.08 -2.32 -14.18
CA ARG A 219 10.94 -3.16 -15.01
C ARG A 219 11.13 -2.61 -16.43
N ASP A 220 10.04 -2.15 -17.05
CA ASP A 220 10.09 -1.58 -18.40
C ASP A 220 10.90 -0.28 -18.42
N MET A 221 10.79 0.53 -17.36
CA MET A 221 11.57 1.76 -17.21
C MET A 221 13.07 1.45 -17.07
N LEU A 222 13.44 0.45 -16.28
CA LEU A 222 14.84 0.02 -16.16
C LEU A 222 15.39 -0.52 -17.48
N ALA A 223 14.61 -1.34 -18.21
CA ALA A 223 15.00 -1.86 -19.52
C ALA A 223 15.21 -0.75 -20.56
N THR A 224 14.44 0.33 -20.52
CA THR A 224 14.65 1.47 -21.43
C THR A 224 15.90 2.27 -21.07
N LEU A 225 16.22 2.42 -19.77
CA LEU A 225 17.44 3.07 -19.31
C LEU A 225 18.69 2.28 -19.71
N ASP A 226 18.66 0.94 -19.57
CA ASP A 226 19.76 0.07 -19.98
C ASP A 226 20.03 0.15 -21.49
N ARG A 227 18.99 0.16 -22.32
CA ARG A 227 19.14 0.35 -23.77
C ARG A 227 19.78 1.68 -24.10
N GLY A 228 19.31 2.77 -23.49
CA GLY A 228 19.90 4.10 -23.70
C GLY A 228 21.35 4.21 -23.23
N ALA A 229 21.73 3.48 -22.17
CA ALA A 229 23.12 3.40 -21.72
C ALA A 229 24.00 2.63 -22.71
N LEU A 230 23.52 1.51 -23.26
CA LEU A 230 24.22 0.72 -24.27
C LEU A 230 24.43 1.49 -25.57
N GLU A 231 23.42 2.23 -26.04
CA GLU A 231 23.51 3.11 -27.22
C GLU A 231 24.60 4.18 -27.03
N ARG A 232 24.61 4.86 -25.89
CA ARG A 232 25.65 5.86 -25.57
C ARG A 232 27.07 5.27 -25.54
N LEU A 233 27.21 4.05 -25.00
CA LEU A 233 28.49 3.34 -24.99
C LEU A 233 28.92 2.93 -26.40
N ALA A 234 27.99 2.53 -27.26
CA ALA A 234 28.28 2.22 -28.67
C ALA A 234 28.75 3.47 -29.42
N GLU A 235 28.05 4.61 -29.28
CA GLU A 235 28.43 5.91 -29.86
C GLU A 235 29.80 6.37 -29.36
N ALA A 236 30.08 6.25 -28.06
CA ALA A 236 31.38 6.61 -27.49
C ALA A 236 32.53 5.76 -28.03
N ARG A 237 32.30 4.45 -28.27
CA ARG A 237 33.27 3.55 -28.89
C ARG A 237 33.52 3.91 -30.35
N GLU A 238 32.49 4.26 -31.09
CA GLU A 238 32.58 4.65 -32.48
C GLU A 238 33.35 5.97 -32.63
N MET A 239 33.07 6.96 -31.80
CA MET A 239 33.82 8.22 -31.76
C MET A 239 35.31 8.00 -31.41
N ARG A 240 35.62 7.07 -30.49
CA ARG A 240 36.98 6.74 -30.12
C ARG A 240 37.71 6.06 -31.31
N ALA A 241 37.07 5.12 -31.98
CA ALA A 241 37.63 4.47 -33.18
C ALA A 241 37.90 5.48 -34.28
N LEU A 242 37.01 6.44 -34.53
CA LEU A 242 37.20 7.51 -35.48
C LEU A 242 38.34 8.47 -35.08
N SER A 243 38.55 8.71 -33.80
CA SER A 243 39.64 9.54 -33.30
C SER A 243 41.01 8.85 -33.45
N GLU A 244 41.03 7.52 -33.27
CA GLU A 244 42.24 6.70 -33.42
C GLU A 244 42.61 6.46 -34.92
N SER A 245 41.62 6.44 -35.80
CA SER A 245 41.84 6.30 -37.23
C SER A 245 42.30 7.57 -37.96
N ARG A 246 42.26 8.72 -37.24
CA ARG A 246 42.72 9.99 -37.76
C ARG A 246 44.25 9.98 -37.77
N PRO A 247 44.93 10.01 -38.95
CA PRO A 247 46.39 9.97 -39.00
C PRO A 247 46.95 11.12 -38.15
N PRO A 248 48.06 10.89 -37.43
CA PRO A 248 48.71 11.94 -36.65
C PRO A 248 48.95 13.12 -37.57
N ARG A 249 48.32 14.25 -37.25
CA ARG A 249 48.51 15.50 -37.96
C ARG A 249 50.02 15.81 -37.86
N SER A 250 50.72 15.59 -38.95
CA SER A 250 52.15 15.89 -38.99
C SER A 250 52.36 17.32 -38.54
N ASP A 251 52.89 17.54 -37.36
CA ASP A 251 53.28 18.82 -36.81
C ASP A 251 54.51 19.40 -37.63
N ALA A 252 54.23 19.61 -38.90
CA ALA A 252 55.17 20.28 -39.79
C ALA A 252 55.07 21.83 -39.70
N LEU A 253 54.41 22.37 -38.72
CA LEU A 253 54.24 23.81 -38.52
C LEU A 253 54.70 24.35 -37.18
N GLY A 254 55.44 23.51 -36.40
CA GLY A 254 55.87 23.85 -35.01
C GLY A 254 57.23 24.49 -34.87
N HIS A 255 57.99 24.67 -35.95
CA HIS A 255 59.36 25.23 -35.82
C HIS A 255 59.49 26.75 -35.99
N ASP A 256 58.45 27.47 -36.42
CA ASP A 256 58.56 28.93 -36.62
C ASP A 256 57.89 29.78 -35.48
N ALA A 257 57.24 29.16 -34.50
CA ALA A 257 56.62 29.91 -33.39
C ALA A 257 57.51 30.06 -32.14
N ALA A 258 58.58 29.26 -32.02
CA ALA A 258 59.44 29.32 -30.85
C ALA A 258 60.45 30.49 -30.87
N ALA A 259 60.60 31.21 -31.99
CA ALA A 259 61.56 32.31 -32.13
C ALA A 259 60.97 33.71 -31.78
N ARG A 260 59.71 33.86 -31.47
CA ARG A 260 59.08 35.18 -31.21
C ARG A 260 58.59 35.45 -29.79
N CYS A 261 58.84 34.59 -28.82
CA CYS A 261 58.43 34.83 -27.43
C CYS A 261 59.57 35.14 -26.46
N GLN A 262 60.72 35.68 -26.97
CA GLN A 262 61.83 36.11 -26.09
C GLN A 262 61.98 37.62 -26.03
N SER A 263 60.93 38.44 -26.04
CA SER A 263 61.09 39.86 -25.73
C SER A 263 59.77 40.45 -25.21
N LEU A 264 59.51 40.35 -23.94
CA LEU A 264 58.71 41.33 -23.22
C LEU A 264 59.05 41.24 -21.72
N PRO A 265 59.50 42.37 -21.12
CA PRO A 265 59.88 42.45 -19.72
C PRO A 265 58.64 42.73 -18.84
N GLY A 266 58.75 42.21 -17.66
CA GLY A 266 58.06 42.43 -16.42
C GLY A 266 57.06 43.56 -16.25
N ALA A 267 56.03 43.21 -15.57
CA ALA A 267 55.26 43.99 -14.59
C ALA A 267 54.28 43.02 -13.96
N GLY A 268 54.41 42.67 -12.72
CA GLY A 268 54.02 43.51 -11.61
C GLY A 268 52.93 42.77 -10.86
N LEU A 269 53.36 42.24 -9.73
CA LEU A 269 52.51 41.76 -8.61
C LEU A 269 51.27 42.58 -8.35
N THR A 270 50.17 41.96 -8.02
CA THR A 270 49.43 42.27 -6.77
C THR A 270 48.55 41.09 -6.37
N GLN A 271 48.92 40.56 -5.19
CA GLN A 271 48.04 39.83 -4.27
C GLN A 271 46.83 40.67 -3.94
N ASN A 272 45.66 40.03 -3.87
CA ASN A 272 44.71 40.37 -2.84
C ASN A 272 43.95 39.13 -2.41
N ALA A 273 44.11 38.87 -1.14
CA ALA A 273 43.39 37.89 -0.33
C ALA A 273 42.06 38.48 0.14
N ALA A 274 41.24 37.60 0.65
CA ALA A 274 40.13 37.78 1.58
C ALA A 274 38.71 38.03 1.02
N GLY A 275 37.83 37.20 1.52
CA GLY A 275 36.39 37.30 1.50
C GLY A 275 35.72 35.95 1.47
#